data_aafddf6814195fbb4d3dd764fb927aa0
#
_entry.id   aafddf6814195fbb4d3dd764fb927aa0
#
_cell.length_a   1.000
_cell.length_b   1.000
_cell.length_c   1.000
_cell.angle_alpha   90.00
_cell.angle_beta   90.00
_cell.angle_gamma   90.00
#
_symmetry.space_group_name_H-M   'P 1'
#
loop_
_entity.id
_entity.type
_entity.pdbx_description
1 polymer ?
#
loop_
_entity_poly.entity_id
_entity_poly.type
_entity_poly.pdbx_seq_one_letter_code
_entity_poly.pdbx_strand_id
1 'polypeptide(L)'
;DERIKDKLSALPEDAQEAIQFVLQGGSFSDYIRTITSDSGLSLSEDMDLESEKNQILVLQEILGQEEDDEEFIESQIEALKDNGKLKVFAEKKFAKWLAETKAKKTALLQEQAAKKIEVKNTIKESKRKVTEVLTKSEDIGGLQPSKEDKKEVASYMNDRAVALQNGAEITEMQKELFYELPKNETAMIQLAILLRNRNEDGTFNFESIINKTKTKLTKDIKDNVRRGNSG
;
A
#
# COMPACT_ATOMS: atom_id res chain seq x y z
N ASP A 1 10.21 -3.90 24.13
CA ASP A 1 8.85 -4.20 23.58
C ASP A 1 7.73 -4.16 24.62
N GLU A 2 7.96 -4.61 25.86
CA GLU A 2 6.93 -4.51 26.95
C GLU A 2 6.58 -3.05 27.28
N ARG A 3 7.56 -2.16 27.36
CA ARG A 3 7.33 -0.72 27.63
C ARG A 3 6.47 -0.01 26.59
N ILE A 4 6.47 -0.48 25.35
CA ILE A 4 5.61 0.06 24.28
C ILE A 4 4.19 -0.46 24.45
N LYS A 5 4.03 -1.74 24.78
CA LYS A 5 2.71 -2.34 25.08
C LYS A 5 2.03 -1.66 26.26
N ASP A 6 2.79 -1.42 27.36
CA ASP A 6 2.25 -0.75 28.55
C ASP A 6 1.81 0.69 28.25
N LYS A 7 2.57 1.41 27.41
CA LYS A 7 2.18 2.77 26.98
C LYS A 7 0.98 2.76 26.04
N LEU A 8 0.88 1.77 25.16
CA LEU A 8 -0.26 1.63 24.26
C LEU A 8 -1.54 1.28 25.04
N SER A 9 -1.45 0.37 26.01
CA SER A 9 -2.60 -0.01 26.83
C SER A 9 -3.12 1.11 27.76
N ALA A 10 -2.30 2.15 27.99
CA ALA A 10 -2.71 3.33 28.76
C ALA A 10 -3.42 4.41 27.91
N LEU A 11 -3.47 4.25 26.58
CA LEU A 11 -4.18 5.16 25.69
C LEU A 11 -5.68 4.83 25.65
N PRO A 12 -6.53 5.80 25.31
CA PRO A 12 -7.94 5.53 25.00
C PRO A 12 -8.08 4.47 23.91
N GLU A 13 -9.15 3.67 23.95
CA GLU A 13 -9.38 2.54 23.05
C GLU A 13 -9.29 2.96 21.56
N ASP A 14 -9.92 4.08 21.19
CA ASP A 14 -9.86 4.62 19.83
C ASP A 14 -8.43 4.96 19.37
N ALA A 15 -7.60 5.47 20.27
CA ALA A 15 -6.20 5.75 19.97
C ALA A 15 -5.39 4.46 19.79
N GLN A 16 -5.69 3.42 20.58
CA GLN A 16 -5.08 2.10 20.41
C GLN A 16 -5.45 1.48 19.05
N GLU A 17 -6.74 1.54 18.67
CA GLU A 17 -7.24 1.05 17.38
C GLU A 17 -6.60 1.82 16.20
N ALA A 18 -6.54 3.16 16.29
CA ALA A 18 -5.89 3.99 15.27
C ALA A 18 -4.41 3.61 15.08
N ILE A 19 -3.68 3.44 16.18
CA ILE A 19 -2.27 3.03 16.12
C ILE A 19 -2.15 1.62 15.54
N GLN A 20 -3.01 0.70 15.94
CA GLN A 20 -3.01 -0.67 15.41
C GLN A 20 -3.30 -0.69 13.92
N PHE A 21 -4.23 0.14 13.43
CA PHE A 21 -4.52 0.28 12.01
C PHE A 21 -3.31 0.80 11.22
N VAL A 22 -2.61 1.82 11.74
CA VAL A 22 -1.39 2.36 11.13
C VAL A 22 -0.26 1.32 11.14
N LEU A 23 -0.07 0.59 12.24
CA LEU A 23 0.91 -0.49 12.33
C LEU A 23 0.62 -1.66 11.38
N GLN A 24 -0.63 -1.80 10.93
CA GLN A 24 -1.02 -2.77 9.91
C GLN A 24 -0.83 -2.24 8.48
N GLY A 25 -0.38 -1.01 8.32
CA GLY A 25 -0.08 -0.39 7.02
C GLY A 25 -1.20 0.48 6.46
N GLY A 26 -2.24 0.75 7.25
CA GLY A 26 -3.26 1.75 6.95
C GLY A 26 -2.76 3.17 7.19
N SER A 27 -3.41 4.18 6.58
CA SER A 27 -3.14 5.58 6.89
C SER A 27 -4.04 6.05 8.03
N PHE A 28 -3.51 6.91 8.92
CA PHE A 28 -4.31 7.53 9.97
C PHE A 28 -5.50 8.33 9.41
N SER A 29 -5.30 8.97 8.26
CA SER A 29 -6.35 9.70 7.55
C SER A 29 -7.51 8.79 7.12
N ASP A 30 -7.20 7.60 6.58
CA ASP A 30 -8.23 6.63 6.19
C ASP A 30 -8.97 6.07 7.40
N TYR A 31 -8.25 5.83 8.50
CA TYR A 31 -8.88 5.43 9.77
C TYR A 31 -9.87 6.49 10.24
N ILE A 32 -9.43 7.75 10.38
CA ILE A 32 -10.29 8.85 10.80
C ILE A 32 -11.50 8.99 9.88
N ARG A 33 -11.29 8.99 8.56
CA ARG A 33 -12.38 9.10 7.58
C ARG A 33 -13.41 7.98 7.72
N THR A 34 -12.98 6.77 8.07
CA THR A 34 -13.90 5.63 8.22
C THR A 34 -14.71 5.70 9.53
N ILE A 35 -14.09 6.18 10.62
CA ILE A 35 -14.78 6.30 11.92
C ILE A 35 -15.65 7.56 12.02
N THR A 36 -15.25 8.65 11.41
CA THR A 36 -16.07 9.87 11.41
C THR A 36 -17.19 9.82 10.38
N SER A 37 -17.29 8.72 9.59
CA SER A 37 -18.10 8.63 8.37
C SER A 37 -18.05 9.95 7.59
N ASP A 38 -18.27 9.99 6.32
CA ASP A 38 -18.13 11.18 5.46
C ASP A 38 -18.87 12.46 5.94
N SER A 39 -19.45 12.46 7.10
CA SER A 39 -20.38 13.43 7.67
C SER A 39 -19.86 14.30 8.81
N GLY A 40 -18.59 14.18 9.22
CA GLY A 40 -18.03 15.08 10.26
C GLY A 40 -18.77 15.03 11.62
N LEU A 41 -19.37 13.89 11.96
CA LEU A 41 -20.15 13.72 13.19
C LEU A 41 -19.33 14.03 14.44
N SER A 42 -19.94 14.80 15.33
CA SER A 42 -19.38 15.13 16.65
C SER A 42 -19.78 14.14 17.76
N LEU A 43 -20.33 12.97 17.39
CA LEU A 43 -20.81 11.98 18.34
C LEU A 43 -19.66 11.18 18.93
N SER A 44 -19.58 11.12 20.26
CA SER A 44 -18.67 10.24 21.00
C SER A 44 -19.38 8.95 21.43
N GLU A 45 -18.64 7.82 21.46
CA GLU A 45 -19.19 6.52 21.89
C GLU A 45 -19.70 6.54 23.35
N ASP A 46 -19.18 7.42 24.20
CA ASP A 46 -19.51 7.60 25.64
C ASP A 46 -20.49 8.74 25.88
N MET A 47 -21.17 9.20 24.84
CA MET A 47 -22.10 10.32 24.98
C MET A 47 -23.23 10.02 25.98
N ASP A 48 -23.36 10.88 26.98
CA ASP A 48 -24.43 10.79 27.96
C ASP A 48 -25.79 11.22 27.38
N LEU A 49 -26.73 10.30 27.26
CA LEU A 49 -28.07 10.52 26.74
C LEU A 49 -29.11 10.87 27.85
N GLU A 50 -28.68 11.12 29.10
CA GLU A 50 -29.58 11.68 30.12
C GLU A 50 -29.90 13.16 29.84
N SER A 51 -28.99 13.87 29.18
CA SER A 51 -29.16 15.27 28.78
C SER A 51 -30.03 15.41 27.54
N GLU A 52 -31.10 16.20 27.59
CA GLU A 52 -31.95 16.54 26.44
C GLU A 52 -31.15 17.13 25.29
N LYS A 53 -30.15 17.98 25.61
CA LYS A 53 -29.25 18.56 24.62
C LYS A 53 -28.52 17.48 23.82
N ASN A 54 -28.02 16.47 24.49
CA ASN A 54 -27.30 15.36 23.81
C ASN A 54 -28.24 14.48 23.01
N GLN A 55 -29.48 14.28 23.49
CA GLN A 55 -30.51 13.53 22.75
C GLN A 55 -30.85 14.25 21.42
N ILE A 56 -31.03 15.58 21.47
CA ILE A 56 -31.25 16.40 20.28
C ILE A 56 -30.05 16.32 19.32
N LEU A 57 -28.84 16.51 19.84
CA LEU A 57 -27.61 16.46 19.03
C LEU A 57 -27.48 15.12 18.32
N VAL A 58 -27.68 14.01 19.01
CA VAL A 58 -27.63 12.66 18.43
C VAL A 58 -28.65 12.51 17.30
N LEU A 59 -29.85 13.01 17.49
CA LEU A 59 -30.89 12.90 16.45
C LEU A 59 -30.61 13.81 15.26
N GLN A 60 -30.16 15.03 15.47
CA GLN A 60 -29.76 15.95 14.40
C GLN A 60 -28.66 15.33 13.53
N GLU A 61 -27.62 14.82 14.17
CA GLU A 61 -26.47 14.24 13.47
C GLU A 61 -26.84 12.93 12.73
N ILE A 62 -27.61 12.02 13.38
CA ILE A 62 -27.95 10.74 12.76
C ILE A 62 -29.03 10.87 11.71
N LEU A 63 -30.06 11.68 11.95
CA LEU A 63 -31.10 11.92 10.95
C LEU A 63 -30.59 12.75 9.79
N GLY A 64 -29.69 13.72 10.02
CA GLY A 64 -29.05 14.50 8.97
C GLY A 64 -28.20 13.66 7.98
N GLN A 65 -27.85 12.41 8.34
CA GLN A 65 -27.25 11.47 7.38
C GLN A 65 -28.28 10.73 6.51
N GLU A 66 -29.50 10.60 7.03
CA GLU A 66 -30.61 9.88 6.38
C GLU A 66 -31.47 10.83 5.53
N GLU A 67 -31.50 12.14 5.87
CA GLU A 67 -32.40 13.16 5.32
C GLU A 67 -31.65 14.50 5.21
N ASP A 68 -31.74 15.16 4.05
CA ASP A 68 -31.08 16.46 3.79
C ASP A 68 -31.94 17.67 4.23
N ASP A 69 -33.21 17.47 4.62
CA ASP A 69 -34.14 18.51 5.01
C ASP A 69 -34.04 18.82 6.51
N GLU A 70 -33.29 19.87 6.87
CA GLU A 70 -33.09 20.33 8.25
C GLU A 70 -34.43 20.70 8.93
N GLU A 71 -35.36 21.38 8.23
CA GLU A 71 -36.66 21.76 8.78
C GLU A 71 -37.49 20.54 9.13
N PHE A 72 -37.43 19.50 8.32
CA PHE A 72 -38.10 18.24 8.56
C PHE A 72 -37.53 17.52 9.80
N ILE A 73 -36.20 17.51 9.94
CA ILE A 73 -35.52 16.91 11.10
C ILE A 73 -35.90 17.65 12.38
N GLU A 74 -35.87 18.99 12.38
CA GLU A 74 -36.28 19.79 13.53
C GLU A 74 -37.74 19.54 13.93
N SER A 75 -38.64 19.48 12.95
CA SER A 75 -40.05 19.18 13.19
C SER A 75 -40.26 17.77 13.80
N GLN A 76 -39.50 16.77 13.37
CA GLN A 76 -39.53 15.43 13.96
C GLN A 76 -39.03 15.45 15.40
N ILE A 77 -37.93 16.15 15.70
CA ILE A 77 -37.36 16.25 17.04
C ILE A 77 -38.36 16.94 17.97
N GLU A 78 -38.99 18.03 17.57
CA GLU A 78 -40.03 18.71 18.34
C GLU A 78 -41.21 17.78 18.64
N ALA A 79 -41.71 17.08 17.63
CA ALA A 79 -42.80 16.12 17.81
C ALA A 79 -42.45 14.99 18.80
N LEU A 80 -41.17 14.52 18.77
CA LEU A 80 -40.69 13.52 19.72
C LEU A 80 -40.59 14.08 21.14
N LYS A 81 -40.22 15.34 21.30
CA LYS A 81 -40.13 16.05 22.56
C LYS A 81 -41.52 16.23 23.17
N ASP A 82 -42.49 16.73 22.39
CA ASP A 82 -43.88 16.98 22.80
C ASP A 82 -44.56 15.68 23.23
N ASN A 83 -44.23 14.57 22.59
CA ASN A 83 -44.77 13.25 22.91
C ASN A 83 -44.01 12.53 24.03
N GLY A 84 -42.98 13.12 24.64
CA GLY A 84 -42.14 12.53 25.69
C GLY A 84 -41.34 11.30 25.23
N LYS A 85 -41.06 11.17 23.93
CA LYS A 85 -40.38 10.02 23.33
C LYS A 85 -38.96 10.32 22.89
N LEU A 86 -38.48 11.56 23.09
CA LEU A 86 -37.19 12.01 22.60
C LEU A 86 -36.04 11.11 23.07
N LYS A 87 -35.94 10.84 24.39
CA LYS A 87 -34.90 9.99 24.98
C LYS A 87 -34.90 8.59 24.36
N VAL A 88 -36.02 7.92 24.36
CA VAL A 88 -36.15 6.54 23.87
C VAL A 88 -35.75 6.43 22.37
N PHE A 89 -36.11 7.43 21.60
CA PHE A 89 -35.80 7.43 20.18
C PHE A 89 -34.32 7.75 19.93
N ALA A 90 -33.75 8.69 20.68
CA ALA A 90 -32.31 9.01 20.65
C ALA A 90 -31.46 7.80 21.05
N GLU A 91 -31.79 7.14 22.16
CA GLU A 91 -31.10 5.90 22.61
C GLU A 91 -31.14 4.81 21.52
N LYS A 92 -32.29 4.59 20.91
CA LYS A 92 -32.44 3.59 19.85
C LYS A 92 -31.60 3.91 18.60
N LYS A 93 -31.64 5.15 18.15
CA LYS A 93 -30.85 5.60 16.99
C LYS A 93 -29.35 5.57 17.28
N PHE A 94 -28.96 6.02 18.48
CA PHE A 94 -27.58 6.00 18.91
C PHE A 94 -27.02 4.57 19.05
N ALA A 95 -27.77 3.66 19.65
CA ALA A 95 -27.36 2.25 19.75
C ALA A 95 -27.17 1.60 18.37
N LYS A 96 -28.05 1.92 17.40
CA LYS A 96 -27.91 1.44 16.03
C LYS A 96 -26.65 2.02 15.38
N TRP A 97 -26.45 3.33 15.47
CA TRP A 97 -25.25 4.00 14.96
C TRP A 97 -23.98 3.41 15.57
N LEU A 98 -23.95 3.20 16.88
CA LEU A 98 -22.81 2.62 17.60
C LEU A 98 -22.46 1.21 17.06
N ALA A 99 -23.49 0.39 16.86
CA ALA A 99 -23.31 -0.96 16.31
C ALA A 99 -22.76 -0.92 14.88
N GLU A 100 -23.27 -0.04 14.02
CA GLU A 100 -22.81 0.14 12.67
C GLU A 100 -21.37 0.67 12.60
N THR A 101 -21.02 1.64 13.44
CA THR A 101 -19.67 2.19 13.56
C THR A 101 -18.67 1.13 14.01
N LYS A 102 -19.02 0.33 15.03
CA LYS A 102 -18.19 -0.81 15.47
C LYS A 102 -18.01 -1.86 14.38
N ALA A 103 -19.08 -2.16 13.66
CA ALA A 103 -19.01 -3.10 12.54
C ALA A 103 -18.08 -2.58 11.41
N LYS A 104 -18.20 -1.29 11.05
CA LYS A 104 -17.32 -0.65 10.05
C LYS A 104 -15.85 -0.66 10.50
N LYS A 105 -15.56 -0.28 11.75
CA LYS A 105 -14.20 -0.34 12.33
C LYS A 105 -13.64 -1.77 12.25
N THR A 106 -14.41 -2.76 12.66
CA THR A 106 -13.98 -4.17 12.64
C THR A 106 -13.70 -4.66 11.22
N ALA A 107 -14.58 -4.34 10.27
CA ALA A 107 -14.40 -4.69 8.87
C ALA A 107 -13.12 -4.05 8.27
N LEU A 108 -12.87 -2.78 8.58
CA LEU A 108 -11.66 -2.08 8.14
C LEU A 108 -10.38 -2.73 8.68
N LEU A 109 -10.34 -3.07 9.97
CA LEU A 109 -9.21 -3.75 10.58
C LEU A 109 -8.97 -5.14 9.96
N GLN A 110 -10.05 -5.89 9.71
CA GLN A 110 -9.97 -7.20 9.05
C GLN A 110 -9.46 -7.08 7.60
N GLU A 111 -9.92 -6.09 6.85
CA GLU A 111 -9.44 -5.83 5.49
C GLU A 111 -7.94 -5.51 5.46
N GLN A 112 -7.48 -4.65 6.37
CA GLN A 112 -6.06 -4.32 6.46
C GLN A 112 -5.21 -5.52 6.88
N ALA A 113 -5.68 -6.32 7.82
CA ALA A 113 -5.01 -7.56 8.21
C ALA A 113 -4.91 -8.55 7.03
N ALA A 114 -5.99 -8.70 6.25
CA ALA A 114 -6.01 -9.54 5.07
C ALA A 114 -5.03 -9.03 3.99
N LYS A 115 -5.03 -7.73 3.70
CA LYS A 115 -4.06 -7.12 2.77
C LYS A 115 -2.61 -7.34 3.19
N LYS A 116 -2.32 -7.22 4.48
CA LYS A 116 -0.97 -7.48 5.01
C LYS A 116 -0.55 -8.93 4.82
N ILE A 117 -1.46 -9.88 5.05
CA ILE A 117 -1.21 -11.32 4.81
C ILE A 117 -0.99 -11.57 3.32
N GLU A 118 -1.80 -11.00 2.45
CA GLU A 118 -1.67 -11.12 0.99
C GLU A 118 -0.32 -10.60 0.49
N VAL A 119 0.08 -9.39 0.91
CA VAL A 119 1.39 -8.81 0.58
C VAL A 119 2.52 -9.73 1.06
N LYS A 120 2.43 -10.23 2.29
CA LYS A 120 3.43 -11.17 2.84
C LYS A 120 3.52 -12.45 2.03
N ASN A 121 2.38 -13.01 1.62
CA ASN A 121 2.34 -14.21 0.79
C ASN A 121 2.91 -13.96 -0.61
N THR A 122 2.57 -12.83 -1.23
CA THR A 122 3.12 -12.41 -2.53
C THR A 122 4.64 -12.27 -2.48
N ILE A 123 5.18 -11.65 -1.44
CA ILE A 123 6.63 -11.53 -1.23
C ILE A 123 7.27 -12.91 -1.08
N LYS A 124 6.67 -13.79 -0.25
CA LYS A 124 7.17 -15.14 -0.03
C LYS A 124 7.18 -15.96 -1.33
N GLU A 125 6.12 -15.86 -2.11
CA GLU A 125 5.99 -16.56 -3.38
C GLU A 125 6.98 -16.02 -4.42
N SER A 126 7.17 -14.71 -4.49
CA SER A 126 8.19 -14.08 -5.35
C SER A 126 9.59 -14.59 -4.99
N LYS A 127 9.95 -14.56 -3.70
CA LYS A 127 11.23 -15.09 -3.21
C LYS A 127 11.42 -16.57 -3.59
N ARG A 128 10.37 -17.38 -3.43
CA ARG A 128 10.39 -18.79 -3.81
C ARG A 128 10.67 -18.96 -5.29
N LYS A 129 9.97 -18.23 -6.16
CA LYS A 129 10.15 -18.30 -7.62
C LYS A 129 11.55 -17.89 -8.05
N VAL A 130 12.07 -16.79 -7.53
CA VAL A 130 13.44 -16.33 -7.81
C VAL A 130 14.45 -17.38 -7.39
N THR A 131 14.34 -17.91 -6.17
CA THR A 131 15.25 -18.95 -5.67
C THR A 131 15.16 -20.23 -6.51
N GLU A 132 13.96 -20.63 -6.92
CA GLU A 132 13.74 -21.81 -7.76
C GLU A 132 14.42 -21.68 -9.11
N VAL A 133 14.24 -20.55 -9.80
CA VAL A 133 14.91 -20.27 -11.09
C VAL A 133 16.43 -20.29 -10.94
N LEU A 134 16.96 -19.58 -9.95
CA LEU A 134 18.40 -19.49 -9.71
C LEU A 134 19.02 -20.85 -9.34
N THR A 135 18.26 -21.71 -8.64
CA THR A 135 18.78 -23.02 -8.20
C THR A 135 18.71 -24.08 -9.30
N LYS A 136 17.60 -24.12 -10.06
CA LYS A 136 17.33 -25.17 -11.03
C LYS A 136 17.92 -24.90 -12.41
N SER A 137 18.17 -23.64 -12.77
CA SER A 137 18.65 -23.30 -14.11
C SER A 137 20.16 -23.07 -14.10
N GLU A 138 20.89 -23.80 -14.94
CA GLU A 138 22.30 -23.52 -15.23
C GLU A 138 22.43 -22.37 -16.21
N ASP A 139 21.50 -22.27 -17.14
CA ASP A 139 21.38 -21.18 -18.09
C ASP A 139 20.10 -20.38 -17.81
N ILE A 140 20.25 -19.08 -17.67
CA ILE A 140 19.15 -18.14 -17.44
C ILE A 140 19.10 -17.16 -18.61
N GLY A 141 18.38 -17.54 -19.66
CA GLY A 141 18.23 -16.69 -20.84
C GLY A 141 19.53 -16.39 -21.57
N GLY A 142 20.44 -17.34 -21.67
CA GLY A 142 21.77 -17.22 -22.28
C GLY A 142 22.85 -16.74 -21.31
N LEU A 143 22.54 -16.53 -20.05
CA LEU A 143 23.51 -16.21 -19.00
C LEU A 143 23.78 -17.47 -18.15
N GLN A 144 25.06 -17.72 -17.86
CA GLN A 144 25.51 -18.84 -17.03
C GLN A 144 26.19 -18.31 -15.75
N PRO A 145 25.38 -17.82 -14.79
CA PRO A 145 25.92 -17.24 -13.56
C PRO A 145 26.58 -18.30 -12.67
N SER A 146 27.69 -17.94 -12.05
CA SER A 146 28.33 -18.76 -11.04
C SER A 146 27.44 -18.98 -9.81
N LYS A 147 27.84 -19.89 -8.90
CA LYS A 147 27.10 -20.10 -7.65
C LYS A 147 27.11 -18.84 -6.76
N GLU A 148 28.20 -18.09 -6.77
CA GLU A 148 28.35 -16.81 -6.07
C GLU A 148 27.40 -15.78 -6.67
N ASP A 149 27.42 -15.57 -7.99
CA ASP A 149 26.53 -14.64 -8.69
C ASP A 149 25.05 -14.97 -8.39
N LYS A 150 24.66 -16.23 -8.39
CA LYS A 150 23.29 -16.66 -8.06
C LYS A 150 22.88 -16.25 -6.65
N LYS A 151 23.78 -16.34 -5.66
CA LYS A 151 23.52 -15.91 -4.29
C LYS A 151 23.37 -14.38 -4.19
N GLU A 152 24.28 -13.65 -4.84
CA GLU A 152 24.23 -12.19 -4.88
C GLU A 152 22.96 -11.69 -5.54
N VAL A 153 22.59 -12.25 -6.68
CA VAL A 153 21.33 -11.94 -7.37
C VAL A 153 20.11 -12.28 -6.52
N ALA A 154 20.15 -13.42 -5.83
CA ALA A 154 19.05 -13.80 -4.92
C ALA A 154 18.88 -12.78 -3.78
N SER A 155 19.98 -12.35 -3.16
CA SER A 155 19.98 -11.33 -2.11
C SER A 155 19.49 -9.98 -2.65
N TYR A 156 20.06 -9.52 -3.74
CA TYR A 156 19.71 -8.26 -4.42
C TYR A 156 18.21 -8.16 -4.78
N MET A 157 17.61 -9.27 -5.22
CA MET A 157 16.20 -9.32 -5.60
C MET A 157 15.23 -9.57 -4.44
N ASN A 158 15.68 -10.21 -3.37
CA ASN A 158 14.79 -10.75 -2.34
C ASN A 158 14.94 -10.09 -0.97
N ASP A 159 16.15 -9.58 -0.62
CA ASP A 159 16.39 -9.05 0.71
C ASP A 159 15.92 -7.61 0.80
N ARG A 160 15.01 -7.35 1.72
CA ARG A 160 14.47 -6.02 1.99
C ARG A 160 15.38 -5.30 2.98
N ALA A 161 16.50 -4.81 2.49
CA ALA A 161 17.52 -4.16 3.29
C ALA A 161 17.46 -2.63 3.25
N VAL A 162 16.63 -2.06 2.37
CA VAL A 162 16.52 -0.62 2.18
C VAL A 162 15.21 -0.12 2.79
N ALA A 163 15.33 0.68 3.85
CA ALA A 163 14.18 1.36 4.45
C ALA A 163 13.88 2.68 3.72
N LEU A 164 12.62 2.90 3.38
CA LEU A 164 12.12 4.16 2.83
C LEU A 164 11.68 5.11 3.95
N GLN A 165 11.53 6.40 3.62
CA GLN A 165 11.10 7.42 4.59
C GLN A 165 9.74 7.15 5.22
N ASN A 166 8.86 6.44 4.53
CA ASN A 166 7.55 6.03 5.03
C ASN A 166 7.57 4.73 5.84
N GLY A 167 8.75 4.21 6.17
CA GLY A 167 8.94 2.97 6.92
C GLY A 167 8.75 1.67 6.13
N ALA A 168 8.44 1.74 4.83
CA ALA A 168 8.40 0.56 3.99
C ALA A 168 9.82 0.06 3.68
N GLU A 169 9.99 -1.25 3.62
CA GLU A 169 11.25 -1.88 3.24
C GLU A 169 11.17 -2.39 1.81
N ILE A 170 12.20 -2.10 1.03
CA ILE A 170 12.35 -2.53 -0.36
C ILE A 170 13.66 -3.28 -0.57
N THR A 171 13.76 -4.00 -1.69
CA THR A 171 15.00 -4.65 -2.09
C THR A 171 15.96 -3.65 -2.74
N GLU A 172 17.27 -3.97 -2.79
CA GLU A 172 18.24 -3.15 -3.52
C GLU A 172 17.86 -3.03 -5.00
N MET A 173 17.40 -4.11 -5.62
CA MET A 173 16.92 -4.07 -7.00
C MET A 173 15.76 -3.08 -7.19
N GLN A 174 14.80 -3.05 -6.25
CA GLN A 174 13.69 -2.08 -6.30
C GLN A 174 14.18 -0.66 -6.13
N LYS A 175 15.13 -0.42 -5.22
CA LYS A 175 15.76 0.90 -5.06
C LYS A 175 16.42 1.36 -6.35
N GLU A 176 17.25 0.51 -6.96
CA GLU A 176 17.92 0.82 -8.22
C GLU A 176 16.90 1.13 -9.34
N LEU A 177 15.92 0.26 -9.55
CA LEU A 177 14.96 0.41 -10.64
C LEU A 177 14.05 1.63 -10.51
N PHE A 178 13.57 1.92 -9.29
CA PHE A 178 12.54 2.93 -9.08
C PHE A 178 13.07 4.29 -8.61
N TYR A 179 14.26 4.33 -8.01
CA TYR A 179 14.77 5.55 -7.40
C TYR A 179 16.10 6.03 -7.97
N GLU A 180 17.01 5.13 -8.38
CA GLU A 180 18.33 5.53 -8.88
C GLU A 180 18.40 5.55 -10.41
N LEU A 181 17.92 4.49 -11.07
CA LEU A 181 17.96 4.39 -12.53
C LEU A 181 17.24 5.56 -13.24
N PRO A 182 16.06 6.03 -12.77
CA PRO A 182 15.37 7.17 -13.40
C PRO A 182 16.15 8.49 -13.35
N LYS A 183 17.14 8.63 -12.47
CA LYS A 183 18.00 9.82 -12.38
C LYS A 183 19.14 9.80 -13.40
N ASN A 184 19.37 8.68 -14.08
CA ASN A 184 20.46 8.49 -15.04
C ASN A 184 19.88 8.25 -16.43
N GLU A 185 19.81 9.30 -17.24
CA GLU A 185 19.25 9.24 -18.60
C GLU A 185 19.96 8.21 -19.49
N THR A 186 21.29 8.09 -19.39
CA THR A 186 22.05 7.11 -20.18
C THR A 186 21.66 5.69 -19.79
N ALA A 187 21.54 5.39 -18.50
CA ALA A 187 21.11 4.08 -18.02
C ALA A 187 19.65 3.77 -18.41
N MET A 188 18.77 4.77 -18.39
CA MET A 188 17.40 4.62 -18.88
C MET A 188 17.35 4.30 -20.38
N ILE A 189 18.18 4.94 -21.21
CA ILE A 189 18.28 4.63 -22.64
C ILE A 189 18.80 3.21 -22.84
N GLN A 190 19.82 2.80 -22.09
CA GLN A 190 20.34 1.43 -22.15
C GLN A 190 19.27 0.40 -21.77
N LEU A 191 18.52 0.64 -20.68
CA LEU A 191 17.40 -0.20 -20.29
C LEU A 191 16.33 -0.27 -21.39
N ALA A 192 15.98 0.86 -22.00
CA ALA A 192 15.03 0.90 -23.11
C ALA A 192 15.48 0.07 -24.31
N ILE A 193 16.78 0.09 -24.63
CA ILE A 193 17.36 -0.76 -25.69
C ILE A 193 17.22 -2.24 -25.33
N LEU A 194 17.52 -2.62 -24.09
CA LEU A 194 17.35 -4.00 -23.60
C LEU A 194 15.88 -4.43 -23.65
N LEU A 195 14.97 -3.60 -23.17
CA LEU A 195 13.53 -3.86 -23.17
C LEU A 195 12.95 -4.02 -24.57
N ARG A 196 13.47 -3.27 -25.55
CA ARG A 196 13.03 -3.37 -26.94
C ARG A 196 13.55 -4.65 -27.63
N ASN A 197 14.65 -5.23 -27.17
CA ASN A 197 15.23 -6.45 -27.72
C ASN A 197 14.84 -7.66 -26.82
N ARG A 198 13.55 -7.95 -26.73
CA ARG A 198 13.02 -9.13 -26.04
C ARG A 198 12.67 -10.24 -27.02
N ASN A 199 12.77 -11.46 -26.54
CA ASN A 199 12.22 -12.64 -27.20
C ASN A 199 10.69 -12.68 -27.01
N GLU A 200 10.00 -13.56 -27.73
CA GLU A 200 8.54 -13.74 -27.63
C GLU A 200 8.10 -14.22 -26.24
N ASP A 201 8.95 -14.94 -25.51
CA ASP A 201 8.74 -15.36 -24.13
C ASP A 201 8.98 -14.28 -23.07
N GLY A 202 9.38 -13.06 -23.53
CA GLY A 202 9.65 -11.91 -22.67
C GLY A 202 11.06 -11.85 -22.10
N THR A 203 11.94 -12.84 -22.35
CA THR A 203 13.35 -12.78 -21.96
C THR A 203 14.13 -11.79 -22.82
N PHE A 204 15.31 -11.32 -22.36
CA PHE A 204 16.15 -10.43 -23.15
C PHE A 204 16.93 -11.20 -24.21
N ASN A 205 16.95 -10.69 -25.45
CA ASN A 205 17.73 -11.25 -26.54
C ASN A 205 19.15 -10.67 -26.54
N PHE A 206 19.99 -11.16 -25.63
CA PHE A 206 21.39 -10.73 -25.51
C PHE A 206 22.21 -11.08 -26.77
N GLU A 207 21.93 -12.19 -27.42
CA GLU A 207 22.64 -12.58 -28.65
C GLU A 207 22.47 -11.54 -29.77
N SER A 208 21.25 -11.06 -30.01
CA SER A 208 20.98 -10.00 -30.97
C SER A 208 21.77 -8.73 -30.66
N ILE A 209 21.85 -8.33 -29.37
CA ILE A 209 22.58 -7.14 -28.95
C ILE A 209 24.08 -7.30 -29.19
N ILE A 210 24.66 -8.44 -28.78
CA ILE A 210 26.07 -8.76 -28.92
C ILE A 210 26.46 -8.83 -30.40
N ASN A 211 25.63 -9.49 -31.22
CA ASN A 211 25.92 -9.62 -32.67
C ASN A 211 25.88 -8.29 -33.39
N LYS A 212 24.94 -7.40 -33.08
CA LYS A 212 24.93 -6.02 -33.63
C LYS A 212 26.18 -5.26 -33.23
N THR A 213 26.64 -5.38 -31.99
CA THR A 213 27.86 -4.73 -31.53
C THR A 213 29.13 -5.30 -32.22
N LYS A 214 29.23 -6.63 -32.31
CA LYS A 214 30.35 -7.30 -33.01
C LYS A 214 30.42 -6.90 -34.50
N THR A 215 29.28 -6.86 -35.19
CA THR A 215 29.21 -6.46 -36.60
C THR A 215 29.69 -5.02 -36.82
N LYS A 216 29.26 -4.10 -35.92
CA LYS A 216 29.71 -2.70 -35.94
C LYS A 216 31.22 -2.61 -35.71
N LEU A 217 31.75 -3.24 -34.68
CA LEU A 217 33.18 -3.23 -34.35
C LEU A 217 34.01 -3.80 -35.51
N THR A 218 33.59 -4.91 -36.14
CA THR A 218 34.28 -5.51 -37.26
C THR A 218 34.29 -4.57 -38.47
N LYS A 219 33.20 -3.84 -38.73
CA LYS A 219 33.12 -2.83 -39.79
C LYS A 219 34.08 -1.67 -39.50
N ASP A 220 34.05 -1.12 -38.29
CA ASP A 220 34.91 0.00 -37.88
C ASP A 220 36.41 -0.37 -37.99
N ILE A 221 36.80 -1.59 -37.61
CA ILE A 221 38.15 -2.09 -37.78
C ILE A 221 38.53 -2.18 -39.25
N LYS A 222 37.67 -2.76 -40.09
CA LYS A 222 37.93 -2.85 -41.55
C LYS A 222 38.08 -1.48 -42.19
N ASP A 223 37.24 -0.53 -41.82
CA ASP A 223 37.29 0.84 -42.40
C ASP A 223 38.55 1.59 -41.93
N ASN A 224 38.98 1.39 -40.69
CA ASN A 224 40.22 1.96 -40.16
C ASN A 224 41.46 1.35 -40.83
N VAL A 225 41.49 0.03 -41.06
CA VAL A 225 42.58 -0.63 -41.78
C VAL A 225 42.66 -0.15 -43.24
N ARG A 226 41.52 0.02 -43.89
CA ARG A 226 41.50 0.56 -45.29
C ARG A 226 42.01 1.99 -45.35
N ARG A 227 41.66 2.86 -44.39
CA ARG A 227 42.17 4.23 -44.31
C ARG A 227 43.67 4.30 -44.01
N GLY A 228 44.16 3.40 -43.15
CA GLY A 228 45.59 3.32 -42.81
C GLY A 228 46.48 2.80 -43.96
N ASN A 229 45.90 2.05 -44.93
CA ASN A 229 46.65 1.54 -46.09
C ASN A 229 46.56 2.45 -47.35
N SER A 230 45.89 3.59 -47.24
CA SER A 230 45.69 4.56 -48.37
C SER A 230 46.52 5.84 -48.21
N GLY A 231 47.56 5.82 -47.35
CA GLY A 231 48.49 6.92 -47.09
C GLY A 231 49.93 6.61 -47.57
#